data_c36473941f16197486044fe0d698bfe5
#
_entry.id   c36473941f16197486044fe0d698bfe5
#
_cell.length_a   1.000
_cell.length_b   1.000
_cell.length_c   1.000
_cell.angle_alpha   90.00
_cell.angle_beta   90.00
_cell.angle_gamma   90.00
#
_symmetry.space_group_name_H-M   'P 1'
#
loop_
_entity.id
_entity.type
_entity.pdbx_description
1 polymer ?
#
loop_
_entity_poly.entity_id
_entity_poly.type
_entity_poly.pdbx_seq_one_letter_code
_entity_poly.pdbx_strand_id
1 'polypeptide(L)'
;MPVVRTQHSLPNTAAENTMTIPTSMMRELIEKTIYAVAVEDKKPAHTGELFVIEPGRLTVVALDGYRLAIIKRDVECTRDIRIIIPAKTLQELLKITGGPDEPVKIDANRRYVVFTTNGYTIMSRLIEGEFLNYESVIPKESRTKVVIDCKSFIDTLERASLIITDRLKNPLRINFAPDKVTVRCQTPLGKVVDEFTPESMQGDSMEIGFNNRYLLDALRYSKCEKLRLEINGPLSPVKVLPVEGEDFIYLVLPVRFKNEG
;
A
#
# COMPACT_ATOMS: atom_id res chain seq x y z
N MET A 1 22.39 -6.88 5.27
CA MET A 1 23.49 -6.00 4.83
C MET A 1 23.93 -5.17 6.03
N PRO A 2 25.24 -4.97 6.27
CA PRO A 2 25.68 -4.22 7.43
C PRO A 2 25.36 -2.72 7.24
N VAL A 3 24.77 -2.12 8.25
CA VAL A 3 24.78 -0.68 8.44
C VAL A 3 26.22 -0.30 8.71
N VAL A 4 26.87 0.32 7.75
CA VAL A 4 28.25 0.72 7.90
C VAL A 4 28.30 2.12 8.48
N ARG A 5 28.62 2.20 9.75
CA ARG A 5 29.11 3.41 10.39
C ARG A 5 30.59 3.52 9.95
N THR A 6 30.93 4.35 8.95
CA THR A 6 32.34 4.51 8.65
C THR A 6 32.73 5.64 7.72
N GLN A 7 33.84 6.15 8.03
CA GLN A 7 34.86 6.83 7.22
C GLN A 7 35.47 5.95 6.09
N HIS A 8 34.75 5.06 5.47
CA HIS A 8 35.18 4.44 4.22
C HIS A 8 34.56 5.21 3.07
N SER A 9 35.43 5.69 2.18
CA SER A 9 35.03 6.31 0.93
C SER A 9 33.98 5.40 0.27
N LEU A 10 32.69 5.85 0.31
CA LEU A 10 31.67 5.28 -0.55
C LEU A 10 32.27 5.21 -1.95
N PRO A 11 32.11 4.13 -2.70
CA PRO A 11 32.52 4.10 -4.09
C PRO A 11 32.05 5.42 -4.71
N ASN A 12 32.90 6.06 -5.47
CA ASN A 12 32.58 7.32 -6.14
C ASN A 12 31.42 7.05 -7.13
N THR A 13 30.24 6.82 -6.53
CA THR A 13 28.99 6.86 -7.24
C THR A 13 28.80 8.34 -7.48
N ALA A 14 29.02 8.78 -8.71
CA ALA A 14 28.52 10.08 -9.14
C ALA A 14 26.98 10.03 -9.04
N ALA A 15 26.47 9.89 -7.80
CA ALA A 15 25.08 10.01 -7.47
C ALA A 15 24.78 11.49 -7.61
N GLU A 16 24.10 11.81 -8.67
CA GLU A 16 23.59 13.17 -8.82
C GLU A 16 22.58 13.39 -7.72
N ASN A 17 22.73 14.50 -7.01
CA ASN A 17 21.77 14.88 -5.98
C ASN A 17 20.37 14.87 -6.60
N THR A 18 19.51 14.02 -6.08
CA THR A 18 18.17 13.80 -6.64
C THR A 18 17.17 14.69 -5.93
N MET A 19 17.08 14.58 -4.61
CA MET A 19 16.11 15.35 -3.82
C MET A 19 16.39 15.25 -2.31
N THR A 20 15.78 16.17 -1.59
CA THR A 20 15.75 16.16 -0.12
C THR A 20 14.31 16.33 0.34
N ILE A 21 13.84 15.48 1.23
CA ILE A 21 12.48 15.52 1.77
C ILE A 21 12.50 15.39 3.29
N PRO A 22 11.46 15.90 4.00
CA PRO A 22 11.33 15.71 5.43
C PRO A 22 11.30 14.21 5.81
N THR A 23 11.88 13.87 6.94
CA THR A 23 11.87 12.51 7.48
C THR A 23 10.45 11.99 7.70
N SER A 24 9.55 12.85 8.18
CA SER A 24 8.11 12.54 8.34
C SER A 24 7.45 12.12 7.03
N MET A 25 7.74 12.84 5.94
CA MET A 25 7.25 12.49 4.60
C MET A 25 7.80 11.15 4.12
N MET A 26 9.12 10.92 4.27
CA MET A 26 9.73 9.64 3.87
C MET A 26 9.10 8.46 4.63
N ARG A 27 8.90 8.61 5.94
CA ARG A 27 8.22 7.60 6.75
C ARG A 27 6.82 7.33 6.27
N GLU A 28 6.04 8.38 6.03
CA GLU A 28 4.66 8.24 5.55
C GLU A 28 4.61 7.51 4.20
N LEU A 29 5.48 7.89 3.25
CA LEU A 29 5.57 7.25 1.94
C LEU A 29 5.78 5.74 2.08
N ILE A 30 6.78 5.34 2.87
CA ILE A 30 7.13 3.94 3.07
C ILE A 30 6.03 3.20 3.87
N GLU A 31 5.63 3.75 5.02
CA GLU A 31 4.67 3.09 5.92
C GLU A 31 3.33 2.82 5.25
N LYS A 32 2.89 3.71 4.34
CA LYS A 32 1.61 3.56 3.62
C LYS A 32 1.69 2.65 2.40
N THR A 33 2.86 2.17 1.99
CA THR A 33 3.01 1.33 0.79
C THR A 33 3.69 -0.01 1.04
N ILE A 34 4.64 -0.08 1.97
CA ILE A 34 5.51 -1.24 2.19
C ILE A 34 4.75 -2.56 2.45
N TYR A 35 3.54 -2.49 2.98
CA TYR A 35 2.71 -3.66 3.25
C TYR A 35 2.26 -4.39 1.99
N ALA A 36 2.26 -3.71 0.86
CA ALA A 36 1.80 -4.23 -0.41
C ALA A 36 2.92 -4.86 -1.26
N VAL A 37 4.19 -4.78 -0.86
CA VAL A 37 5.28 -5.46 -1.59
C VAL A 37 5.13 -6.98 -1.54
N ALA A 38 5.54 -7.66 -2.59
CA ALA A 38 5.59 -9.11 -2.61
C ALA A 38 6.70 -9.63 -1.69
N VAL A 39 6.39 -10.65 -0.89
CA VAL A 39 7.39 -11.32 -0.02
C VAL A 39 8.34 -12.16 -0.89
N GLU A 40 7.75 -12.91 -1.82
CA GLU A 40 8.46 -13.68 -2.84
C GLU A 40 7.69 -13.51 -4.15
N ASP A 41 8.37 -13.19 -5.23
CA ASP A 41 7.77 -13.08 -6.55
C ASP A 41 8.73 -13.65 -7.60
N LYS A 42 8.13 -14.23 -8.63
CA LYS A 42 8.84 -14.60 -9.86
C LYS A 42 9.41 -13.37 -10.58
N LYS A 43 8.85 -12.20 -10.29
CA LYS A 43 9.31 -10.89 -10.76
C LYS A 43 9.98 -10.14 -9.61
N PRO A 44 11.31 -10.11 -9.52
CA PRO A 44 12.04 -9.43 -8.45
C PRO A 44 11.62 -7.96 -8.25
N ALA A 45 11.18 -7.28 -9.32
CA ALA A 45 10.70 -5.90 -9.27
C ALA A 45 9.60 -5.67 -8.23
N HIS A 46 8.73 -6.67 -7.96
CA HIS A 46 7.64 -6.55 -6.99
C HIS A 46 8.07 -6.73 -5.54
N THR A 47 9.32 -7.15 -5.28
CA THR A 47 9.87 -7.27 -3.91
C THR A 47 10.44 -5.95 -3.39
N GLY A 48 10.29 -4.88 -4.15
CA GLY A 48 10.64 -3.52 -3.80
C GLY A 48 9.50 -2.55 -4.10
N GLU A 49 9.72 -1.30 -3.74
CA GLU A 49 8.83 -0.20 -4.08
C GLU A 49 9.38 0.59 -5.28
N LEU A 50 8.50 0.93 -6.20
CA LEU A 50 8.80 1.83 -7.29
C LEU A 50 8.68 3.26 -6.80
N PHE A 51 9.76 4.03 -6.89
CA PHE A 51 9.79 5.47 -6.72
C PHE A 51 9.80 6.13 -8.10
N VAL A 52 8.75 6.87 -8.39
CA VAL A 52 8.62 7.72 -9.58
C VAL A 52 8.81 9.15 -9.15
N ILE A 53 9.95 9.70 -9.49
CA ILE A 53 10.36 11.06 -9.15
C ILE A 53 10.23 11.90 -10.42
N GLU A 54 9.27 12.79 -10.44
CA GLU A 54 8.97 13.69 -11.56
C GLU A 54 9.09 15.15 -11.08
N PRO A 55 9.27 16.13 -11.98
CA PRO A 55 9.29 17.53 -11.59
C PRO A 55 8.06 17.90 -10.75
N GLY A 56 8.31 18.31 -9.50
CA GLY A 56 7.26 18.68 -8.54
C GLY A 56 6.53 17.55 -7.86
N ARG A 57 6.79 16.25 -8.17
CA ARG A 57 6.04 15.13 -7.63
C ARG A 57 6.87 13.89 -7.34
N LEU A 58 6.58 13.25 -6.23
CA LEU A 58 7.05 11.92 -5.88
C LEU A 58 5.86 10.98 -5.75
N THR A 59 5.90 9.87 -6.50
CA THR A 59 4.93 8.77 -6.39
C THR A 59 5.66 7.52 -5.94
N VAL A 60 5.15 6.86 -4.90
CA VAL A 60 5.66 5.57 -4.42
C VAL A 60 4.60 4.51 -4.64
N VAL A 61 5.00 3.38 -5.22
CA VAL A 61 4.10 2.29 -5.61
C VAL A 61 4.64 0.95 -5.12
N ALA A 62 3.78 0.16 -4.51
CA ALA A 62 4.04 -1.23 -4.13
C ALA A 62 2.89 -2.14 -4.57
N LEU A 63 3.18 -3.39 -4.94
CA LEU A 63 2.17 -4.37 -5.31
C LEU A 63 2.68 -5.81 -5.16
N ASP A 64 1.75 -6.76 -5.00
CA ASP A 64 2.04 -8.21 -4.93
C ASP A 64 1.18 -9.06 -5.87
N GLY A 65 0.45 -8.42 -6.80
CA GLY A 65 -0.46 -9.09 -7.74
C GLY A 65 -1.88 -9.30 -7.21
N TYR A 66 -2.14 -9.06 -5.92
CA TYR A 66 -3.47 -9.14 -5.28
C TYR A 66 -3.91 -7.81 -4.70
N ARG A 67 -2.99 -6.93 -4.44
CA ARG A 67 -3.18 -5.59 -3.91
C ARG A 67 -2.13 -4.65 -4.47
N LEU A 68 -2.45 -3.37 -4.43
CA LEU A 68 -1.55 -2.30 -4.85
C LEU A 68 -1.73 -1.13 -3.90
N ALA A 69 -0.63 -0.48 -3.56
CA ALA A 69 -0.61 0.77 -2.81
C ALA A 69 0.16 1.83 -3.58
N ILE A 70 -0.46 3.00 -3.72
CA ILE A 70 0.12 4.19 -4.34
C ILE A 70 -0.03 5.33 -3.35
N ILE A 71 1.02 6.11 -3.18
CA ILE A 71 0.97 7.39 -2.49
C ILE A 71 1.67 8.44 -3.32
N LYS A 72 1.12 9.67 -3.34
CA LYS A 72 1.64 10.81 -4.09
C LYS A 72 1.90 11.97 -3.14
N ARG A 73 3.02 12.65 -3.31
CA ARG A 73 3.37 13.87 -2.57
C ARG A 73 4.02 14.88 -3.50
N ASP A 74 3.69 16.15 -3.29
CA ASP A 74 4.38 17.22 -3.96
C ASP A 74 5.74 17.41 -3.31
N VAL A 75 6.77 17.55 -4.12
CA VAL A 75 8.18 17.68 -3.69
C VAL A 75 8.93 18.67 -4.57
N GLU A 76 9.92 19.34 -4.01
CA GLU A 76 10.83 20.17 -4.79
C GLU A 76 11.87 19.29 -5.49
N CYS A 77 11.58 18.91 -6.72
CA CYS A 77 12.50 18.15 -7.57
C CYS A 77 12.32 18.55 -9.03
N THR A 78 13.42 18.59 -9.77
CA THR A 78 13.44 18.86 -11.22
C THR A 78 13.84 17.64 -12.05
N ARG A 79 14.09 16.51 -11.39
CA ARG A 79 14.54 15.26 -12.02
C ARG A 79 13.34 14.40 -12.44
N ASP A 80 13.60 13.60 -13.47
CA ASP A 80 12.70 12.54 -13.90
C ASP A 80 13.45 11.20 -13.77
N ILE A 81 13.14 10.43 -12.74
CA ILE A 81 13.81 9.17 -12.40
C ILE A 81 12.77 8.15 -11.93
N ARG A 82 12.89 6.93 -12.45
CA ARG A 82 12.14 5.75 -11.99
C ARG A 82 13.11 4.73 -11.44
N ILE A 83 12.98 4.38 -10.16
CA ILE A 83 13.87 3.43 -9.49
C ILE A 83 13.05 2.48 -8.63
N ILE A 84 13.52 1.22 -8.53
CA ILE A 84 12.90 0.20 -7.67
C ILE A 84 13.84 -0.06 -6.51
N ILE A 85 13.40 0.30 -5.30
CA ILE A 85 14.18 0.20 -4.07
C ILE A 85 13.75 -1.06 -3.33
N PRO A 86 14.68 -1.95 -2.94
CA PRO A 86 14.33 -3.15 -2.18
C PRO A 86 13.58 -2.82 -0.89
N ALA A 87 12.47 -3.54 -0.61
CA ALA A 87 11.68 -3.34 0.61
C ALA A 87 12.53 -3.43 1.88
N LYS A 88 13.51 -4.33 1.91
CA LYS A 88 14.44 -4.47 3.04
C LYS A 88 15.23 -3.18 3.31
N THR A 89 15.66 -2.48 2.27
CA THR A 89 16.37 -1.19 2.41
C THR A 89 15.46 -0.14 3.03
N LEU A 90 14.21 -0.06 2.59
CA LEU A 90 13.22 0.90 3.10
C LEU A 90 12.84 0.58 4.56
N GLN A 91 12.74 -0.71 4.91
CA GLN A 91 12.54 -1.13 6.31
C GLN A 91 13.72 -0.74 7.22
N GLU A 92 14.95 -0.82 6.74
CA GLU A 92 16.12 -0.34 7.50
C GLU A 92 16.11 1.20 7.60
N LEU A 93 15.70 1.91 6.55
CA LEU A 93 15.57 3.36 6.57
C LEU A 93 14.55 3.82 7.63
N LEU A 94 13.42 3.13 7.76
CA LEU A 94 12.41 3.42 8.79
C LEU A 94 12.97 3.36 10.21
N LYS A 95 13.95 2.50 10.49
CA LYS A 95 14.55 2.36 11.82
C LYS A 95 15.39 3.56 12.21
N ILE A 96 16.02 4.23 11.25
CA ILE A 96 16.89 5.39 11.49
C ILE A 96 16.18 6.73 11.31
N THR A 97 14.95 6.73 10.82
CA THR A 97 14.12 7.93 10.64
C THR A 97 13.16 8.19 11.82
N GLY A 98 13.36 7.54 12.96
CA GLY A 98 12.51 7.69 14.16
C GLY A 98 12.92 8.83 15.11
N GLY A 99 13.93 9.61 14.78
CA GLY A 99 14.45 10.71 15.59
C GLY A 99 13.86 12.08 15.20
N PRO A 100 14.60 13.18 15.50
CA PRO A 100 14.24 14.52 15.08
C PRO A 100 13.98 14.59 13.59
N ASP A 101 13.15 15.55 13.19
CA ASP A 101 12.71 15.69 11.78
C ASP A 101 13.84 16.27 10.90
N GLU A 102 14.99 15.58 10.88
CA GLU A 102 16.08 15.92 9.97
C GLU A 102 15.72 15.46 8.56
N PRO A 103 16.07 16.25 7.53
CA PRO A 103 15.74 15.90 6.16
C PRO A 103 16.46 14.62 5.73
N VAL A 104 15.80 13.83 4.90
CA VAL A 104 16.39 12.70 4.20
C VAL A 104 16.86 13.17 2.84
N LYS A 105 18.17 13.16 2.64
CA LYS A 105 18.78 13.37 1.34
C LYS A 105 18.78 12.06 0.56
N ILE A 106 18.31 12.09 -0.67
CA ILE A 106 18.20 10.94 -1.59
C ILE A 106 19.09 11.23 -2.79
N ASP A 107 20.14 10.47 -2.94
CA ASP A 107 21.00 10.51 -4.12
C ASP A 107 20.84 9.17 -4.86
N ALA A 108 20.49 9.22 -6.14
CA ALA A 108 20.27 8.01 -6.93
C ALA A 108 20.97 8.09 -8.31
N ASN A 109 21.36 6.92 -8.79
CA ASN A 109 21.77 6.69 -10.17
C ASN A 109 21.07 5.42 -10.71
N ARG A 110 21.48 4.93 -11.87
CA ARG A 110 20.87 3.74 -12.50
C ARG A 110 21.04 2.44 -11.71
N ARG A 111 21.97 2.36 -10.75
CA ARG A 111 22.31 1.09 -10.05
C ARG A 111 22.15 1.17 -8.54
N TYR A 112 22.26 2.35 -7.95
CA TYR A 112 22.31 2.55 -6.51
C TYR A 112 21.44 3.72 -6.08
N VAL A 113 20.92 3.62 -4.88
CA VAL A 113 20.35 4.73 -4.11
C VAL A 113 21.11 4.89 -2.81
N VAL A 114 21.32 6.13 -2.40
CA VAL A 114 21.95 6.51 -1.14
C VAL A 114 21.01 7.41 -0.37
N PHE A 115 20.70 7.04 0.85
CA PHE A 115 19.94 7.84 1.80
C PHE A 115 20.87 8.36 2.88
N THR A 116 20.82 9.65 3.15
CA THR A 116 21.59 10.29 4.23
C THR A 116 20.63 11.04 5.13
N THR A 117 20.61 10.72 6.41
CA THR A 117 19.77 11.37 7.45
C THR A 117 20.30 11.02 8.84
N ASN A 118 20.15 11.92 9.82
CA ASN A 118 20.50 11.69 11.23
C ASN A 118 21.94 11.15 11.43
N GLY A 119 22.89 11.61 10.61
CA GLY A 119 24.28 11.15 10.67
C GLY A 119 24.51 9.71 10.14
N TYR A 120 23.49 9.07 9.60
CA TYR A 120 23.57 7.75 8.97
C TYR A 120 23.54 7.85 7.45
N THR A 121 24.19 6.89 6.81
CA THR A 121 24.13 6.71 5.37
C THR A 121 23.77 5.26 5.06
N ILE A 122 22.69 5.08 4.30
CA ILE A 122 22.30 3.76 3.78
C ILE A 122 22.50 3.78 2.27
N MET A 123 23.30 2.85 1.78
CA MET A 123 23.48 2.61 0.36
C MET A 123 22.86 1.28 -0.02
N SER A 124 22.07 1.27 -1.09
CA SER A 124 21.42 0.06 -1.59
C SER A 124 21.56 -0.05 -3.11
N ARG A 125 21.70 -1.29 -3.55
CA ARG A 125 21.51 -1.63 -4.96
C ARG A 125 20.04 -1.56 -5.31
N LEU A 126 19.73 -0.98 -6.48
CA LEU A 126 18.38 -0.97 -7.01
C LEU A 126 18.02 -2.35 -7.58
N ILE A 127 16.74 -2.66 -7.61
CA ILE A 127 16.23 -3.85 -8.29
C ILE A 127 16.11 -3.51 -9.77
N GLU A 128 16.74 -4.34 -10.61
CA GLU A 128 16.64 -4.24 -12.06
C GLU A 128 15.37 -5.00 -12.52
N GLY A 129 14.72 -4.50 -13.56
CA GLY A 129 13.56 -5.11 -14.17
C GLY A 129 12.46 -4.11 -14.46
N GLU A 130 11.43 -4.59 -15.14
CA GLU A 130 10.26 -3.81 -15.49
C GLU A 130 9.20 -3.92 -14.38
N PHE A 131 8.79 -2.79 -13.83
CA PHE A 131 7.66 -2.72 -12.92
C PHE A 131 6.36 -2.72 -13.71
N LEU A 132 5.30 -3.30 -13.14
CA LEU A 132 3.99 -3.32 -13.77
C LEU A 132 3.54 -1.89 -14.12
N ASN A 133 2.91 -1.71 -15.28
CA ASN A 133 2.19 -0.47 -15.57
C ASN A 133 0.95 -0.40 -14.65
N TYR A 134 1.18 0.12 -13.45
CA TYR A 134 0.18 0.19 -12.38
C TYR A 134 -1.00 1.11 -12.71
N GLU A 135 -0.79 2.11 -13.54
CA GLU A 135 -1.86 3.04 -13.94
C GLU A 135 -2.95 2.34 -14.75
N SER A 136 -2.58 1.33 -15.54
CA SER A 136 -3.51 0.58 -16.37
C SER A 136 -4.47 -0.32 -15.58
N VAL A 137 -4.15 -0.64 -14.33
CA VAL A 137 -4.98 -1.52 -13.49
C VAL A 137 -5.90 -0.74 -12.54
N ILE A 138 -5.75 0.58 -12.47
CA ILE A 138 -6.62 1.43 -11.65
C ILE A 138 -7.97 1.62 -12.36
N PRO A 139 -9.10 1.19 -11.75
CA PRO A 139 -10.42 1.44 -12.34
C PRO A 139 -10.69 2.95 -12.48
N LYS A 140 -11.06 3.37 -13.68
CA LYS A 140 -11.37 4.79 -13.97
C LYS A 140 -12.77 5.18 -13.53
N GLU A 141 -13.68 4.21 -13.47
CA GLU A 141 -15.07 4.40 -13.12
C GLU A 141 -15.43 3.68 -11.83
N SER A 142 -16.43 4.16 -11.13
CA SER A 142 -17.02 3.50 -9.97
C SER A 142 -18.54 3.63 -10.02
N ARG A 143 -19.23 2.50 -9.89
CA ARG A 143 -20.70 2.46 -9.82
C ARG A 143 -21.22 2.73 -8.41
N THR A 144 -20.45 2.34 -7.43
CA THR A 144 -20.80 2.48 -6.03
C THR A 144 -19.67 3.13 -5.26
N LYS A 145 -20.00 4.11 -4.44
CA LYS A 145 -19.10 4.79 -3.51
C LYS A 145 -19.65 4.63 -2.10
N VAL A 146 -18.81 4.15 -1.20
CA VAL A 146 -19.17 3.94 0.20
C VAL A 146 -18.18 4.67 1.08
N VAL A 147 -18.66 5.54 1.96
CA VAL A 147 -17.82 6.13 3.01
C VAL A 147 -18.01 5.33 4.28
N ILE A 148 -16.92 4.90 4.87
CA ILE A 148 -16.90 4.04 6.05
C ILE A 148 -16.09 4.67 7.18
N ASP A 149 -16.50 4.40 8.42
CA ASP A 149 -15.67 4.56 9.59
C ASP A 149 -14.64 3.42 9.63
N CYS A 150 -13.36 3.79 9.65
CA CYS A 150 -12.26 2.83 9.52
C CYS A 150 -12.20 1.88 10.70
N LYS A 151 -12.41 2.40 11.92
CA LYS A 151 -12.37 1.61 13.14
C LYS A 151 -13.49 0.56 13.16
N SER A 152 -14.72 0.96 12.90
CA SER A 152 -15.88 0.06 12.86
C SER A 152 -15.66 -1.07 11.85
N PHE A 153 -15.10 -0.76 10.69
CA PHE A 153 -14.85 -1.77 9.67
C PHE A 153 -13.70 -2.71 10.06
N ILE A 154 -12.60 -2.19 10.60
CA ILE A 154 -11.49 -3.01 11.11
C ILE A 154 -11.98 -3.95 12.20
N ASP A 155 -12.69 -3.44 13.21
CA ASP A 155 -13.21 -4.23 14.31
C ASP A 155 -14.12 -5.37 13.81
N THR A 156 -14.97 -5.10 12.82
CA THR A 156 -15.84 -6.10 12.17
C THR A 156 -15.03 -7.16 11.41
N LEU A 157 -14.03 -6.76 10.65
CA LEU A 157 -13.15 -7.68 9.93
C LEU A 157 -12.32 -8.54 10.88
N GLU A 158 -11.83 -7.97 11.98
CA GLU A 158 -11.08 -8.69 13.01
C GLU A 158 -11.93 -9.76 13.69
N ARG A 159 -13.19 -9.44 14.07
CA ARG A 159 -14.12 -10.44 14.62
C ARG A 159 -14.40 -11.55 13.61
N ALA A 160 -14.63 -11.20 12.35
CA ALA A 160 -14.85 -12.20 11.30
C ALA A 160 -13.62 -13.09 11.06
N SER A 161 -12.41 -12.58 11.31
CA SER A 161 -11.17 -13.31 11.11
C SER A 161 -10.90 -14.38 12.19
N LEU A 162 -11.58 -14.35 13.32
CA LEU A 162 -11.37 -15.31 14.41
C LEU A 162 -11.58 -16.77 13.98
N ILE A 163 -12.39 -17.02 12.96
CA ILE A 163 -12.64 -18.36 12.42
C ILE A 163 -11.84 -18.65 11.14
N ILE A 164 -11.03 -17.71 10.67
CA ILE A 164 -10.15 -17.86 9.51
C ILE A 164 -8.78 -18.31 10.02
N THR A 165 -8.27 -19.41 9.47
CA THR A 165 -6.91 -19.89 9.79
C THR A 165 -6.07 -19.93 8.51
N ASP A 166 -4.74 -20.01 8.65
CA ASP A 166 -3.83 -20.13 7.49
C ASP A 166 -4.16 -21.35 6.60
N ARG A 167 -4.78 -22.40 7.17
CA ARG A 167 -5.23 -23.57 6.44
C ARG A 167 -6.61 -23.38 5.80
N LEU A 168 -7.48 -22.59 6.43
CA LEU A 168 -8.86 -22.33 6.00
C LEU A 168 -8.93 -20.91 5.39
N LYS A 169 -8.37 -20.74 4.22
CA LYS A 169 -8.34 -19.47 3.48
C LYS A 169 -9.71 -19.14 2.86
N ASN A 170 -10.77 -19.17 3.66
CA ASN A 170 -12.10 -18.84 3.18
C ASN A 170 -12.20 -17.30 2.98
N PRO A 171 -12.73 -16.85 1.84
CA PRO A 171 -12.94 -15.44 1.64
C PRO A 171 -14.05 -14.90 2.55
N LEU A 172 -13.90 -13.66 2.97
CA LEU A 172 -15.00 -12.88 3.52
C LEU A 172 -15.97 -12.52 2.40
N ARG A 173 -17.28 -12.64 2.69
CA ARG A 173 -18.35 -12.07 1.86
C ARG A 173 -18.78 -10.77 2.49
N ILE A 174 -18.67 -9.69 1.77
CA ILE A 174 -19.06 -8.35 2.25
C ILE A 174 -20.17 -7.82 1.34
N ASN A 175 -21.34 -7.63 1.93
CA ASN A 175 -22.46 -7.00 1.25
C ASN A 175 -22.53 -5.53 1.64
N PHE A 176 -22.39 -4.67 0.66
CA PHE A 176 -22.55 -3.22 0.80
C PHE A 176 -23.97 -2.84 0.45
N ALA A 177 -24.68 -2.22 1.38
CA ALA A 177 -26.02 -1.67 1.20
C ALA A 177 -26.12 -0.31 1.90
N PRO A 178 -27.06 0.57 1.50
CA PRO A 178 -27.15 1.95 2.02
C PRO A 178 -27.39 2.03 3.53
N ASP A 179 -28.11 1.07 4.09
CA ASP A 179 -28.45 1.00 5.51
C ASP A 179 -27.41 0.24 6.33
N LYS A 180 -26.66 -0.66 5.71
CA LYS A 180 -25.66 -1.48 6.42
C LYS A 180 -24.66 -2.15 5.49
N VAL A 181 -23.48 -2.38 6.04
CA VAL A 181 -22.45 -3.27 5.48
C VAL A 181 -22.44 -4.56 6.30
N THR A 182 -22.70 -5.70 5.67
CA THR A 182 -22.73 -7.00 6.34
C THR A 182 -21.51 -7.81 5.95
N VAL A 183 -20.74 -8.26 6.92
CA VAL A 183 -19.56 -9.11 6.74
C VAL A 183 -19.91 -10.54 7.16
N ARG A 184 -19.67 -11.51 6.27
CA ARG A 184 -19.93 -12.93 6.52
C ARG A 184 -18.70 -13.76 6.26
N CYS A 185 -18.46 -14.70 7.14
CA CYS A 185 -17.47 -15.76 6.96
C CYS A 185 -18.06 -17.10 7.39
N GLN A 186 -17.80 -18.14 6.61
CA GLN A 186 -18.19 -19.50 6.95
C GLN A 186 -17.00 -20.44 6.75
N THR A 187 -16.68 -21.19 7.77
CA THR A 187 -15.62 -22.20 7.77
C THR A 187 -16.16 -23.48 8.44
N PRO A 188 -15.44 -24.62 8.39
CA PRO A 188 -15.81 -25.78 9.18
C PRO A 188 -15.83 -25.54 10.70
N LEU A 189 -15.18 -24.49 11.19
CA LEU A 189 -15.15 -24.10 12.59
C LEU A 189 -16.40 -23.34 13.04
N GLY A 190 -17.17 -22.79 12.09
CA GLY A 190 -18.38 -22.03 12.39
C GLY A 190 -18.71 -20.97 11.36
N LYS A 191 -19.68 -20.15 11.70
CA LYS A 191 -20.15 -19.01 10.90
C LYS A 191 -20.11 -17.73 11.73
N VAL A 192 -19.58 -16.69 11.14
CA VAL A 192 -19.65 -15.31 11.68
C VAL A 192 -20.48 -14.47 10.73
N VAL A 193 -21.38 -13.69 11.28
CA VAL A 193 -22.10 -12.62 10.60
C VAL A 193 -22.02 -11.40 11.50
N ASP A 194 -21.48 -10.32 10.98
CA ASP A 194 -21.33 -9.06 11.68
C ASP A 194 -21.70 -7.90 10.76
N GLU A 195 -22.07 -6.78 11.30
CA GLU A 195 -22.53 -5.65 10.51
C GLU A 195 -22.21 -4.30 11.17
N PHE A 196 -22.09 -3.28 10.32
CA PHE A 196 -21.98 -1.90 10.75
C PHE A 196 -22.69 -0.98 9.74
N THR A 197 -23.00 0.24 10.17
CA THR A 197 -23.64 1.25 9.32
C THR A 197 -22.56 2.05 8.59
N PRO A 198 -22.60 2.17 7.25
CA PRO A 198 -21.72 3.06 6.52
C PRO A 198 -22.09 4.53 6.82
N GLU A 199 -21.14 5.45 6.73
CA GLU A 199 -21.37 6.89 6.85
C GLU A 199 -22.25 7.40 5.71
N SER A 200 -21.99 6.90 4.51
CA SER A 200 -22.82 7.15 3.33
C SER A 200 -22.58 6.09 2.25
N MET A 201 -23.55 5.89 1.40
CA MET A 201 -23.41 5.06 0.21
C MET A 201 -24.19 5.68 -0.96
N GLN A 202 -23.57 5.66 -2.13
CA GLN A 202 -24.15 6.06 -3.40
C GLN A 202 -23.94 4.94 -4.41
N GLY A 203 -24.97 4.61 -5.19
CA GLY A 203 -24.94 3.55 -6.20
C GLY A 203 -25.63 2.26 -5.74
N ASP A 204 -25.31 1.17 -6.42
CA ASP A 204 -26.00 -0.12 -6.25
C ASP A 204 -25.44 -0.91 -5.07
N SER A 205 -26.32 -1.65 -4.38
CA SER A 205 -25.90 -2.66 -3.40
C SER A 205 -25.20 -3.81 -4.11
N MET A 206 -24.14 -4.34 -3.48
CA MET A 206 -23.40 -5.47 -4.05
C MET A 206 -22.67 -6.31 -3.01
N GLU A 207 -22.50 -7.59 -3.32
CA GLU A 207 -21.70 -8.51 -2.52
C GLU A 207 -20.37 -8.79 -3.21
N ILE A 208 -19.28 -8.72 -2.44
CA ILE A 208 -17.92 -8.93 -2.92
C ILE A 208 -17.17 -9.86 -1.97
N GLY A 209 -16.37 -10.77 -2.55
CA GLY A 209 -15.45 -11.60 -1.79
C GLY A 209 -14.09 -10.92 -1.59
N PHE A 210 -13.54 -11.03 -0.38
CA PHE A 210 -12.21 -10.51 -0.08
C PHE A 210 -11.34 -11.51 0.67
N ASN A 211 -10.04 -11.42 0.41
CA ASN A 211 -9.06 -11.90 1.36
C ASN A 211 -9.01 -10.93 2.54
N ASN A 212 -9.35 -11.42 3.74
CA ASN A 212 -9.44 -10.60 4.94
C ASN A 212 -8.15 -9.81 5.21
N ARG A 213 -7.00 -10.45 5.10
CA ARG A 213 -5.70 -9.84 5.37
C ARG A 213 -5.44 -8.63 4.46
N TYR A 214 -5.70 -8.77 3.16
CA TYR A 214 -5.42 -7.70 2.21
C TYR A 214 -6.30 -6.47 2.45
N LEU A 215 -7.56 -6.70 2.81
CA LEU A 215 -8.47 -5.61 3.13
C LEU A 215 -8.11 -4.94 4.47
N LEU A 216 -7.81 -5.72 5.51
CA LEU A 216 -7.35 -5.20 6.81
C LEU A 216 -6.07 -4.37 6.67
N ASP A 217 -5.10 -4.85 5.89
CA ASP A 217 -3.87 -4.10 5.68
C ASP A 217 -4.16 -2.74 5.02
N ALA A 218 -4.99 -2.70 3.96
CA ALA A 218 -5.35 -1.46 3.29
C ALA A 218 -6.00 -0.44 4.26
N LEU A 219 -6.90 -0.91 5.14
CA LEU A 219 -7.54 -0.05 6.13
C LEU A 219 -6.55 0.44 7.19
N ARG A 220 -5.74 -0.45 7.77
CA ARG A 220 -4.79 -0.13 8.84
C ARG A 220 -3.69 0.82 8.39
N TYR A 221 -3.11 0.57 7.21
CA TYR A 221 -2.00 1.37 6.69
C TYR A 221 -2.45 2.72 6.10
N SER A 222 -3.76 2.92 5.89
CA SER A 222 -4.30 4.23 5.53
C SER A 222 -4.08 5.27 6.61
N LYS A 223 -4.16 4.85 7.89
CA LYS A 223 -4.10 5.70 9.09
C LYS A 223 -5.17 6.82 9.08
N CYS A 224 -6.29 6.57 8.40
CA CYS A 224 -7.42 7.49 8.32
C CYS A 224 -8.55 7.06 9.26
N GLU A 225 -9.30 8.03 9.79
CA GLU A 225 -10.52 7.75 10.56
C GLU A 225 -11.65 7.28 9.63
N LYS A 226 -11.76 7.88 8.46
CA LYS A 226 -12.77 7.56 7.45
C LYS A 226 -12.11 7.35 6.09
N LEU A 227 -12.70 6.44 5.32
CA LEU A 227 -12.24 6.09 3.97
C LEU A 227 -13.41 6.05 3.00
N ARG A 228 -13.11 6.31 1.74
CA ARG A 228 -14.00 6.12 0.61
C ARG A 228 -13.61 4.86 -0.13
N LEU A 229 -14.55 3.93 -0.24
CA LEU A 229 -14.43 2.75 -1.10
C LEU A 229 -15.11 3.05 -2.43
N GLU A 230 -14.42 2.80 -3.53
CA GLU A 230 -15.00 2.93 -4.86
C GLU A 230 -15.02 1.57 -5.56
N ILE A 231 -16.19 1.16 -5.97
CA ILE A 231 -16.50 -0.18 -6.43
C ILE A 231 -17.17 -0.10 -7.81
N ASN A 232 -16.63 -0.86 -8.78
CA ASN A 232 -17.23 -0.92 -10.12
C ASN A 232 -18.01 -2.23 -10.38
N GLY A 233 -17.78 -3.26 -9.57
CA GLY A 233 -18.48 -4.53 -9.68
C GLY A 233 -17.82 -5.61 -8.83
N PRO A 234 -18.48 -6.77 -8.66
CA PRO A 234 -18.04 -7.82 -7.72
C PRO A 234 -16.73 -8.52 -8.12
N LEU A 235 -16.28 -8.35 -9.36
CA LEU A 235 -15.03 -8.93 -9.88
C LEU A 235 -13.98 -7.87 -10.22
N SER A 236 -14.27 -6.60 -10.00
CA SER A 236 -13.35 -5.50 -10.24
C SER A 236 -12.56 -5.17 -8.98
N PRO A 237 -11.30 -4.72 -9.09
CA PRO A 237 -10.56 -4.21 -7.95
C PRO A 237 -11.34 -3.11 -7.22
N VAL A 238 -11.34 -3.16 -5.89
CA VAL A 238 -11.93 -2.10 -5.07
C VAL A 238 -10.86 -1.08 -4.76
N LYS A 239 -11.15 0.21 -5.04
CA LYS A 239 -10.30 1.31 -4.62
C LYS A 239 -10.63 1.71 -3.18
N VAL A 240 -9.59 1.90 -2.39
CA VAL A 240 -9.64 2.47 -1.04
C VAL A 240 -8.90 3.79 -1.08
N LEU A 241 -9.60 4.86 -0.74
CA LEU A 241 -9.19 6.24 -0.95
C LEU A 241 -9.43 7.07 0.32
N PRO A 242 -8.75 8.21 0.51
CA PRO A 242 -9.21 9.20 1.48
C PRO A 242 -10.62 9.68 1.10
N VAL A 243 -11.37 10.23 2.06
CA VAL A 243 -12.73 10.74 1.79
C VAL A 243 -12.70 11.81 0.70
N GLU A 244 -11.71 12.69 0.75
CA GLU A 244 -11.46 13.73 -0.25
C GLU A 244 -10.10 13.53 -0.92
N GLY A 245 -10.02 13.86 -2.22
CA GLY A 245 -8.78 13.75 -2.98
C GLY A 245 -8.37 12.31 -3.33
N GLU A 246 -7.11 12.16 -3.75
CA GLU A 246 -6.45 10.91 -4.12
C GLU A 246 -4.96 10.93 -3.73
N ASP A 247 -4.67 11.44 -2.55
CA ASP A 247 -3.29 11.50 -2.01
C ASP A 247 -2.66 10.11 -1.90
N PHE A 248 -3.50 9.10 -1.69
CA PHE A 248 -3.16 7.70 -1.86
C PHE A 248 -4.31 6.93 -2.53
N ILE A 249 -3.95 5.85 -3.19
CA ILE A 249 -4.88 4.90 -3.81
C ILE A 249 -4.42 3.50 -3.42
N TYR A 250 -5.29 2.75 -2.73
CA TYR A 250 -5.07 1.34 -2.54
C TYR A 250 -6.05 0.54 -3.40
N LEU A 251 -5.59 -0.55 -3.98
CA LEU A 251 -6.44 -1.52 -4.66
C LEU A 251 -6.39 -2.84 -3.91
N VAL A 252 -7.56 -3.43 -3.75
CA VAL A 252 -7.70 -4.80 -3.24
C VAL A 252 -8.48 -5.60 -4.27
N LEU A 253 -7.88 -6.67 -4.76
CA LEU A 253 -8.54 -7.56 -5.71
C LEU A 253 -9.57 -8.42 -5.00
N PRO A 254 -10.78 -8.58 -5.60
CA PRO A 254 -11.79 -9.47 -5.07
C PRO A 254 -11.40 -10.95 -5.24
N VAL A 255 -11.95 -11.79 -4.39
CA VAL A 255 -11.84 -13.24 -4.48
C VAL A 255 -13.16 -13.80 -5.03
N ARG A 256 -13.06 -14.65 -6.04
CA ARG A 256 -14.23 -15.34 -6.58
C ARG A 256 -14.73 -16.37 -5.58
N PHE A 257 -16.04 -16.40 -5.36
CA PHE A 257 -16.67 -17.50 -4.64
C PHE A 257 -16.66 -18.75 -5.52
N LYS A 258 -16.33 -19.89 -4.92
CA LYS A 258 -16.72 -21.15 -5.54
C LYS A 258 -18.25 -21.24 -5.40
N ASN A 259 -18.95 -21.42 -6.51
CA ASN A 259 -20.38 -21.72 -6.44
C ASN A 259 -20.54 -22.95 -5.54
N GLU A 260 -21.22 -22.77 -4.43
CA GLU A 260 -21.73 -23.88 -3.64
C GLU A 260 -22.84 -24.48 -4.50
N GLY A 261 -22.47 -25.55 -5.26
CA GLY A 261 -23.45 -26.39 -5.98
C GLY A 261 -24.12 -27.32 -5.01
#